data_1af0f789bff9a9ff8860a30ee836a3dd
#
_entry.id   1af0f789bff9a9ff8860a30ee836a3dd
#
_cell.length_a   1.000
_cell.length_b   1.000
_cell.length_c   1.000
_cell.angle_alpha   90.00
_cell.angle_beta   90.00
_cell.angle_gamma   90.00
#
_symmetry.space_group_name_H-M   'P 1'
#
loop_
_entity.id
_entity.type
_entity.pdbx_description
1 polymer ?
#
loop_
_entity_poly.entity_id
_entity_poly.type
_entity_poly.pdbx_seq_one_letter_code
_entity_poly.pdbx_strand_id
1 'polypeptide(L)'
;HLLRRQRQMCIRDSPFADFYIGWNLNLNVYDFDLSVTTYGSFGNDIFRGYERNLNYTNKPASILSRWTGPGTSNTEPRASFVDGNNNIRPSTRYVEDGSYFKIRNVQLGYNFNMKNSGYLDAVRLYLQGKNLMTFTDYSGFDPEMSGGVLDTGIDRGNYPSPRTVSVGLNVKF
;
A
#
# COMPACT_ATOMS: atom_id res chain seq x y z
N HIS A 1 -7.59 15.82 -33.05
CA HIS A 1 -7.72 14.42 -32.63
C HIS A 1 -6.74 14.04 -31.54
N LEU A 2 -5.50 14.51 -31.59
CA LEU A 2 -4.47 14.28 -30.56
C LEU A 2 -4.78 15.02 -29.24
N LEU A 3 -5.29 16.24 -29.33
CA LEU A 3 -5.70 17.03 -28.17
C LEU A 3 -6.93 16.44 -27.44
N ARG A 4 -7.80 15.73 -28.16
CA ARG A 4 -8.96 15.05 -27.58
C ARG A 4 -8.55 13.80 -26.78
N ARG A 5 -7.50 13.08 -27.22
CA ARG A 5 -6.93 11.94 -26.47
C ARG A 5 -6.21 12.39 -25.19
N GLN A 6 -5.49 13.52 -25.24
CA GLN A 6 -4.88 14.11 -24.04
C GLN A 6 -5.92 14.55 -23.01
N ARG A 7 -7.04 15.14 -23.46
CA ARG A 7 -8.15 15.49 -22.54
C ARG A 7 -8.82 14.25 -21.92
N GLN A 8 -8.92 13.14 -22.64
CA GLN A 8 -9.46 11.89 -22.09
C GLN A 8 -8.52 11.24 -21.07
N MET A 9 -7.20 11.36 -21.21
CA MET A 9 -6.24 10.87 -20.20
C MET A 9 -6.34 11.69 -18.89
N CYS A 10 -6.55 12.99 -18.96
CA CYS A 10 -6.66 13.84 -17.75
C CYS A 10 -8.00 13.72 -17.00
N ILE A 11 -9.02 13.12 -17.60
CA ILE A 11 -10.37 13.02 -17.00
C ILE A 11 -10.63 11.62 -16.41
N ARG A 12 -9.84 10.63 -16.78
CA ARG A 12 -10.15 9.22 -16.49
C ARG A 12 -9.41 8.68 -15.27
N ASP A 13 -8.30 9.28 -14.90
CA ASP A 13 -7.42 8.78 -13.87
C ASP A 13 -7.29 9.84 -12.77
N SER A 14 -7.83 9.57 -11.60
CA SER A 14 -7.78 10.46 -10.44
C SER A 14 -6.83 9.90 -9.38
N PRO A 15 -5.83 10.68 -8.91
CA PRO A 15 -5.00 10.28 -7.79
C PRO A 15 -5.74 10.37 -6.44
N PHE A 16 -6.93 10.97 -6.43
CA PHE A 16 -7.73 11.14 -5.22
C PHE A 16 -8.77 10.03 -5.13
N ALA A 17 -8.90 9.49 -3.92
CA ALA A 17 -9.91 8.48 -3.66
C ALA A 17 -11.32 9.07 -3.70
N ASP A 18 -12.27 8.27 -4.18
CA ASP A 18 -13.70 8.60 -4.14
C ASP A 18 -14.22 8.59 -2.71
N PHE A 19 -13.72 7.66 -1.88
CA PHE A 19 -14.06 7.59 -0.46
C PHE A 19 -12.98 6.89 0.37
N TYR A 20 -13.02 7.16 1.67
CA TYR A 20 -12.16 6.54 2.67
C TYR A 20 -13.02 5.83 3.70
N ILE A 21 -12.54 4.68 4.19
CA ILE A 21 -13.16 3.94 5.29
C ILE A 21 -12.16 3.81 6.42
N GLY A 22 -12.57 4.22 7.63
CA GLY A 22 -11.84 3.98 8.88
C GLY A 22 -12.73 3.21 9.85
N TRP A 23 -12.23 2.11 10.39
CA TRP A 23 -12.96 1.35 11.39
C TRP A 23 -12.05 1.01 12.58
N ASN A 24 -12.58 1.26 13.80
CA ASN A 24 -11.92 0.96 15.06
C ASN A 24 -12.83 0.08 15.88
N LEU A 25 -12.36 -1.11 16.22
CA LEU A 25 -13.02 -2.04 17.12
C LEU A 25 -12.25 -2.10 18.43
N ASN A 26 -12.94 -1.86 19.55
CA ASN A 26 -12.40 -2.08 20.88
C ASN A 26 -13.34 -3.00 21.64
N LEU A 27 -12.82 -4.13 22.08
CA LEU A 27 -13.55 -5.15 22.83
C LEU A 27 -12.84 -5.38 24.17
N ASN A 28 -13.61 -5.35 25.24
CA ASN A 28 -13.13 -5.74 26.58
C ASN A 28 -13.98 -6.91 27.05
N VAL A 29 -13.34 -8.05 27.26
CA VAL A 29 -14.00 -9.28 27.71
C VAL A 29 -13.22 -9.84 28.90
N TYR A 30 -13.80 -9.73 30.08
CA TYR A 30 -13.14 -10.01 31.36
C TYR A 30 -11.83 -9.22 31.50
N ASP A 31 -10.69 -9.90 31.58
CA ASP A 31 -9.36 -9.30 31.71
C ASP A 31 -8.66 -9.08 30.38
N PHE A 32 -9.29 -9.49 29.25
CA PHE A 32 -8.75 -9.28 27.91
C PHE A 32 -9.25 -7.97 27.30
N ASP A 33 -8.36 -7.26 26.64
CA ASP A 33 -8.67 -6.14 25.77
C ASP A 33 -8.15 -6.39 24.34
N LEU A 34 -9.01 -6.20 23.36
CA LEU A 34 -8.68 -6.29 21.95
C LEU A 34 -8.97 -4.94 21.29
N SER A 35 -7.99 -4.38 20.59
CA SER A 35 -8.15 -3.18 19.77
C SER A 35 -7.71 -3.49 18.34
N VAL A 36 -8.59 -3.21 17.38
CA VAL A 36 -8.31 -3.36 15.94
C VAL A 36 -8.60 -2.06 15.24
N THR A 37 -7.62 -1.56 14.49
CA THR A 37 -7.74 -0.35 13.66
C THR A 37 -7.51 -0.74 12.21
N THR A 38 -8.47 -0.40 11.37
CA THR A 38 -8.40 -0.60 9.92
C THR A 38 -8.55 0.72 9.19
N TYR A 39 -8.08 0.74 7.95
CA TYR A 39 -8.21 1.88 7.06
C TYR A 39 -8.28 1.42 5.62
N GLY A 40 -9.11 2.05 4.81
CA GLY A 40 -9.21 1.81 3.38
C GLY A 40 -9.36 3.09 2.58
N SER A 41 -8.83 3.08 1.37
CA SER A 41 -8.92 4.12 0.35
C SER A 41 -9.37 3.45 -0.94
N PHE A 42 -10.40 4.00 -1.61
CA PHE A 42 -11.02 3.37 -2.76
C PHE A 42 -11.29 4.37 -3.87
N GLY A 43 -11.07 3.92 -5.13
CA GLY A 43 -11.34 4.71 -6.34
C GLY A 43 -10.20 5.65 -6.75
N ASN A 44 -9.02 5.54 -6.12
CA ASN A 44 -7.83 6.27 -6.54
C ASN A 44 -7.00 5.46 -7.52
N ASP A 45 -6.42 6.16 -8.51
CA ASP A 45 -5.48 5.58 -9.46
C ASP A 45 -4.04 5.90 -9.07
N ILE A 46 -3.13 4.95 -9.34
CA ILE A 46 -1.70 5.08 -9.10
C ILE A 46 -0.94 4.98 -10.41
N PHE A 47 -0.11 5.99 -10.67
CA PHE A 47 0.83 5.98 -11.78
C PHE A 47 2.18 5.38 -11.37
N ARG A 48 2.57 4.26 -11.97
CA ARG A 48 3.86 3.56 -11.71
C ARG A 48 5.04 4.32 -12.33
N GLY A 49 5.46 5.41 -11.71
CA GLY A 49 6.51 6.29 -12.20
C GLY A 49 7.90 5.63 -12.21
N TYR A 50 8.14 4.66 -11.33
CA TYR A 50 9.42 3.96 -11.22
C TYR A 50 9.75 3.11 -12.44
N GLU A 51 8.77 2.54 -13.14
CA GLU A 51 9.01 1.71 -14.34
C GLU A 51 9.52 2.49 -15.54
N ARG A 52 9.18 3.77 -15.64
CA ARG A 52 9.56 4.62 -16.79
C ARG A 52 11.05 4.89 -16.89
N ASN A 53 11.76 4.89 -15.77
CA ASN A 53 13.17 5.29 -15.73
C ASN A 53 14.16 4.11 -15.92
N LEU A 54 13.67 2.90 -16.20
CA LEU A 54 14.47 1.67 -16.16
C LEU A 54 15.08 1.26 -17.50
N ASN A 55 15.29 2.17 -18.47
CA ASN A 55 15.82 1.78 -19.79
C ASN A 55 17.23 1.21 -19.75
N TYR A 56 18.06 1.66 -18.79
CA TYR A 56 19.48 1.31 -18.70
C TYR A 56 19.83 0.49 -17.44
N THR A 57 18.85 0.13 -16.61
CA THR A 57 19.07 -0.55 -15.34
C THR A 57 18.39 -1.91 -15.31
N ASN A 58 18.44 -2.59 -14.17
CA ASN A 58 17.71 -3.82 -13.93
C ASN A 58 16.22 -3.66 -14.24
N LYS A 59 15.64 -4.65 -14.90
CA LYS A 59 14.23 -4.64 -15.30
C LYS A 59 13.39 -5.41 -14.28
N PRO A 60 12.09 -5.06 -14.10
CA PRO A 60 11.16 -5.86 -13.32
C PRO A 60 10.97 -7.24 -13.97
N ALA A 61 10.51 -8.21 -13.17
CA ALA A 61 10.30 -9.58 -13.64
C ALA A 61 9.28 -9.67 -14.80
N SER A 62 8.38 -8.71 -14.93
CA SER A 62 7.42 -8.58 -16.04
C SER A 62 8.09 -8.58 -17.43
N ILE A 63 9.38 -8.16 -17.52
CA ILE A 63 10.14 -8.18 -18.77
C ILE A 63 10.30 -9.59 -19.33
N LEU A 64 10.16 -10.64 -18.53
CA LEU A 64 10.24 -12.02 -18.99
C LEU A 64 9.07 -12.38 -19.91
N SER A 65 7.93 -11.71 -19.75
CA SER A 65 6.75 -11.85 -20.63
C SER A 65 6.72 -10.85 -21.79
N ARG A 66 7.86 -10.22 -22.11
CA ARG A 66 7.98 -9.24 -23.18
C ARG A 66 7.67 -9.82 -24.57
N TRP A 67 7.28 -8.94 -25.47
CA TRP A 67 7.12 -9.30 -26.88
C TRP A 67 8.46 -9.69 -27.49
N THR A 68 8.54 -10.89 -28.04
CA THR A 68 9.70 -11.44 -28.77
C THR A 68 9.37 -11.79 -30.23
N GLY A 69 8.09 -11.74 -30.61
CA GLY A 69 7.58 -12.02 -31.94
C GLY A 69 6.05 -12.06 -31.96
N PRO A 70 5.43 -12.19 -33.13
CA PRO A 70 3.98 -12.27 -33.27
C PRO A 70 3.37 -13.35 -32.34
N GLY A 71 2.35 -12.97 -31.54
CA GLY A 71 1.63 -13.88 -30.65
C GLY A 71 2.29 -14.12 -29.28
N THR A 72 3.46 -13.52 -28.97
CA THR A 72 4.17 -13.78 -27.70
C THR A 72 3.73 -12.89 -26.54
N SER A 73 3.31 -11.65 -26.78
CA SER A 73 2.77 -10.75 -25.76
C SER A 73 1.92 -9.65 -26.39
N ASN A 74 0.81 -9.31 -25.71
CA ASN A 74 -0.05 -8.17 -26.04
C ASN A 74 0.06 -7.05 -25.01
N THR A 75 0.73 -7.29 -23.89
CA THR A 75 0.83 -6.37 -22.75
C THR A 75 2.21 -5.76 -22.62
N GLU A 76 3.27 -6.59 -22.71
CA GLU A 76 4.64 -6.14 -22.53
C GLU A 76 5.33 -5.87 -23.87
N PRO A 77 5.89 -4.66 -24.09
CA PRO A 77 6.57 -4.32 -25.35
C PRO A 77 7.90 -5.08 -25.49
N ARG A 78 8.47 -4.99 -26.67
CA ARG A 78 9.82 -5.49 -26.96
C ARG A 78 10.84 -4.76 -26.09
N ALA A 79 11.75 -5.52 -25.46
CA ALA A 79 12.92 -4.95 -24.81
C ALA A 79 13.93 -4.48 -25.88
N SER A 80 14.28 -3.21 -25.87
CA SER A 80 15.27 -2.63 -26.77
C SER A 80 16.06 -1.55 -26.04
N PHE A 81 17.34 -1.38 -26.39
CA PHE A 81 18.16 -0.29 -25.84
C PHE A 81 17.74 1.10 -26.38
N VAL A 82 17.25 1.12 -27.60
CA VAL A 82 16.72 2.33 -28.23
C VAL A 82 15.23 2.17 -28.37
N ASP A 83 14.46 3.01 -27.65
CA ASP A 83 13.01 3.01 -27.69
C ASP A 83 12.51 3.81 -28.92
N GLY A 84 12.69 3.25 -30.12
CA GLY A 84 12.25 3.88 -31.37
C GLY A 84 10.76 4.16 -31.45
N ASN A 85 9.94 3.45 -30.67
CA ASN A 85 8.48 3.62 -30.63
C ASN A 85 8.02 4.51 -29.46
N ASN A 86 8.95 5.01 -28.65
CA ASN A 86 8.66 5.82 -27.47
C ASN A 86 7.65 5.15 -26.50
N ASN A 87 7.89 3.88 -26.20
CA ASN A 87 7.05 3.08 -25.29
C ASN A 87 7.10 3.55 -23.86
N ILE A 88 8.11 4.33 -23.49
CA ILE A 88 8.32 4.92 -22.15
C ILE A 88 7.42 6.15 -21.91
N ARG A 89 6.76 6.67 -22.93
CA ARG A 89 5.86 7.83 -22.76
C ARG A 89 4.79 7.54 -21.71
N PRO A 90 4.33 8.57 -20.96
CA PRO A 90 3.18 8.42 -20.06
C PRO A 90 1.98 7.86 -20.82
N SER A 91 1.40 6.80 -20.30
CA SER A 91 0.25 6.14 -20.89
C SER A 91 -0.53 5.39 -19.80
N THR A 92 -1.77 5.01 -20.09
CA THR A 92 -2.63 4.23 -19.20
C THR A 92 -2.04 2.87 -18.83
N ARG A 93 -1.03 2.39 -19.55
CA ARG A 93 -0.27 1.18 -19.20
C ARG A 93 0.38 1.25 -17.81
N TYR A 94 0.75 2.45 -17.39
CA TYR A 94 1.41 2.68 -16.10
C TYR A 94 0.44 3.11 -15.01
N VAL A 95 -0.86 3.15 -15.28
CA VAL A 95 -1.90 3.48 -14.33
C VAL A 95 -2.59 2.22 -13.88
N GLU A 96 -2.67 2.03 -12.57
CA GLU A 96 -3.35 0.92 -11.92
C GLU A 96 -4.30 1.42 -10.85
N ASP A 97 -5.30 0.60 -10.53
CA ASP A 97 -6.17 0.85 -9.38
C ASP A 97 -5.33 0.80 -8.09
N GLY A 98 -5.36 1.90 -7.38
CA GLY A 98 -4.68 2.10 -6.11
C GLY A 98 -5.55 1.83 -4.90
N SER A 99 -6.74 1.28 -5.09
CA SER A 99 -7.64 0.95 -3.99
C SER A 99 -7.03 -0.08 -3.05
N TYR A 100 -7.19 0.14 -1.74
CA TYR A 100 -6.69 -0.80 -0.75
C TYR A 100 -7.51 -0.77 0.55
N PHE A 101 -7.42 -1.87 1.28
CA PHE A 101 -7.88 -1.99 2.66
C PHE A 101 -6.75 -2.56 3.53
N LYS A 102 -6.41 -1.87 4.62
CA LYS A 102 -5.26 -2.19 5.47
C LYS A 102 -5.67 -2.41 6.92
N ILE A 103 -5.17 -3.49 7.52
CA ILE A 103 -5.22 -3.70 8.97
C ILE A 103 -4.00 -3.01 9.56
N ARG A 104 -4.21 -1.79 10.07
CA ARG A 104 -3.12 -0.93 10.55
C ARG A 104 -2.57 -1.34 11.89
N ASN A 105 -3.46 -1.69 12.82
CA ASN A 105 -3.06 -2.04 14.17
C ASN A 105 -4.00 -3.11 14.73
N VAL A 106 -3.42 -4.12 15.33
CA VAL A 106 -4.13 -5.11 16.16
C VAL A 106 -3.38 -5.21 17.48
N GLN A 107 -4.06 -5.00 18.58
CA GLN A 107 -3.48 -5.10 19.92
C GLN A 107 -4.36 -6.00 20.77
N LEU A 108 -3.77 -7.00 21.37
CA LEU A 108 -4.38 -7.88 22.34
C LEU A 108 -3.67 -7.70 23.69
N GLY A 109 -4.39 -7.27 24.69
CA GLY A 109 -3.89 -7.08 26.05
C GLY A 109 -4.55 -8.04 27.03
N TYR A 110 -3.84 -8.35 28.11
CA TYR A 110 -4.35 -9.06 29.25
C TYR A 110 -4.00 -8.31 30.52
N ASN A 111 -4.99 -8.05 31.37
CA ASN A 111 -4.88 -7.27 32.59
C ASN A 111 -4.85 -8.19 33.80
N PHE A 112 -3.70 -8.28 34.44
CA PHE A 112 -3.55 -8.99 35.71
C PHE A 112 -3.95 -8.05 36.85
N ASN A 113 -5.00 -8.39 37.57
CA ASN A 113 -5.44 -7.62 38.73
C ASN A 113 -4.69 -8.11 39.99
N MET A 114 -3.78 -7.30 40.50
CA MET A 114 -2.87 -7.63 41.59
C MET A 114 -3.33 -7.06 42.96
N LYS A 115 -4.64 -6.90 43.21
CA LYS A 115 -5.20 -6.28 44.43
C LYS A 115 -4.69 -6.82 45.77
N ASN A 116 -4.07 -8.00 45.78
CA ASN A 116 -3.50 -8.63 47.00
C ASN A 116 -1.99 -8.41 47.13
N SER A 117 -1.33 -7.74 46.21
CA SER A 117 0.11 -7.47 46.28
C SER A 117 0.30 -6.06 46.79
N GLY A 118 0.77 -5.86 48.01
CA GLY A 118 0.89 -4.57 48.66
C GLY A 118 1.81 -3.54 47.94
N TYR A 119 2.36 -3.84 46.78
CA TYR A 119 3.29 -3.01 46.00
C TYR A 119 2.86 -2.78 44.53
N LEU A 120 1.92 -3.57 43.99
CA LEU A 120 1.49 -3.48 42.60
C LEU A 120 -0.04 -3.44 42.53
N ASP A 121 -0.59 -2.42 41.89
CA ASP A 121 -2.03 -2.30 41.67
C ASP A 121 -2.51 -3.15 40.47
N ALA A 122 -1.81 -3.05 39.34
CA ALA A 122 -2.17 -3.77 38.12
C ALA A 122 -0.95 -3.99 37.21
N VAL A 123 -0.95 -5.09 36.49
CA VAL A 123 0.02 -5.40 35.44
C VAL A 123 -0.75 -5.73 34.18
N ARG A 124 -0.41 -5.09 33.06
CA ARG A 124 -1.00 -5.36 31.75
C ARG A 124 0.09 -5.79 30.79
N LEU A 125 -0.03 -7.02 30.28
CA LEU A 125 0.80 -7.55 29.20
C LEU A 125 0.03 -7.37 27.87
N TYR A 126 0.68 -6.87 26.82
CA TYR A 126 0.03 -6.75 25.52
C TYR A 126 0.94 -7.15 24.38
N LEU A 127 0.32 -7.72 23.33
CA LEU A 127 0.91 -8.01 22.04
C LEU A 127 0.31 -7.04 21.01
N GLN A 128 1.14 -6.36 20.25
CA GLN A 128 0.72 -5.41 19.22
C GLN A 128 1.34 -5.77 17.87
N GLY A 129 0.52 -5.79 16.84
CA GLY A 129 0.96 -5.90 15.45
C GLY A 129 0.57 -4.64 14.67
N LYS A 130 1.52 -4.05 13.94
CA LYS A 130 1.28 -2.91 13.05
C LYS A 130 1.50 -3.31 11.60
N ASN A 131 0.68 -2.75 10.70
CA ASN A 131 0.72 -2.98 9.25
C ASN A 131 0.70 -4.48 8.88
N LEU A 132 -0.20 -5.23 9.54
CA LEU A 132 -0.20 -6.70 9.45
C LEU A 132 -0.57 -7.18 8.05
N MET A 133 -1.62 -6.61 7.44
CA MET A 133 -2.13 -7.04 6.15
C MET A 133 -2.62 -5.83 5.35
N THR A 134 -2.35 -5.88 4.05
CA THR A 134 -2.89 -4.96 3.04
C THR A 134 -3.55 -5.79 1.96
N PHE A 135 -4.82 -5.49 1.68
CA PHE A 135 -5.59 -6.09 0.60
C PHE A 135 -5.67 -5.06 -0.52
N THR A 136 -5.13 -5.38 -1.70
CA THR A 136 -5.06 -4.48 -2.85
C THR A 136 -4.79 -5.30 -4.11
N ASP A 137 -5.25 -4.80 -5.24
CA ASP A 137 -4.93 -5.32 -6.58
C ASP A 137 -3.72 -4.58 -7.20
N TYR A 138 -3.20 -3.55 -6.52
CA TYR A 138 -2.02 -2.82 -6.96
C TYR A 138 -0.78 -3.72 -7.02
N SER A 139 -0.09 -3.71 -8.16
CA SER A 139 1.08 -4.57 -8.40
C SER A 139 2.39 -4.07 -7.81
N GLY A 140 2.44 -2.81 -7.34
CA GLY A 140 3.61 -2.20 -6.70
C GLY A 140 3.82 -2.62 -5.25
N PHE A 141 4.74 -1.95 -4.56
CA PHE A 141 5.15 -2.32 -3.20
C PHE A 141 4.13 -1.99 -2.12
N ASP A 142 3.57 -0.78 -2.13
CA ASP A 142 2.59 -0.33 -1.14
C ASP A 142 1.66 0.70 -1.81
N PRO A 143 0.33 0.47 -1.84
CA PRO A 143 -0.62 1.43 -2.40
C PRO A 143 -0.79 2.67 -1.52
N GLU A 144 -0.40 2.61 -0.24
CA GLU A 144 -0.39 3.75 0.66
C GLU A 144 0.88 4.58 0.45
N MET A 145 0.82 5.46 -0.53
CA MET A 145 1.97 6.30 -0.88
C MET A 145 2.01 7.57 -0.06
N SER A 146 3.16 7.81 0.57
CA SER A 146 3.52 9.08 1.18
C SER A 146 4.23 9.96 0.15
N GLY A 147 3.47 10.55 -0.75
CA GLY A 147 3.97 11.58 -1.68
C GLY A 147 3.77 12.99 -1.13
N GLY A 148 4.59 13.95 -1.57
CA GLY A 148 4.30 15.36 -1.37
C GLY A 148 3.04 15.77 -2.16
N VAL A 149 2.52 16.96 -1.90
CA VAL A 149 1.31 17.49 -2.57
C VAL A 149 1.42 17.45 -4.10
N LEU A 150 2.64 17.56 -4.64
CA LEU A 150 2.91 17.55 -6.09
C LEU A 150 3.11 16.13 -6.66
N ASP A 151 3.25 15.11 -5.82
CA ASP A 151 3.51 13.73 -6.21
C ASP A 151 2.35 12.80 -5.85
N THR A 152 1.17 13.34 -5.57
CA THR A 152 -0.02 12.54 -5.23
C THR A 152 -0.34 11.57 -6.37
N GLY A 153 -0.49 10.29 -6.03
CA GLY A 153 -0.80 9.23 -7.01
C GLY A 153 0.38 8.79 -7.89
N ILE A 154 1.61 9.27 -7.65
CA ILE A 154 2.79 8.85 -8.41
C ILE A 154 3.67 7.96 -7.54
N ASP A 155 3.79 6.68 -7.91
CA ASP A 155 4.73 5.76 -7.29
C ASP A 155 6.12 5.92 -7.91
N ARG A 156 7.09 6.35 -7.11
CA ARG A 156 8.50 6.47 -7.49
C ARG A 156 9.37 5.31 -7.00
N GLY A 157 8.77 4.23 -6.51
CA GLY A 157 9.45 3.10 -5.90
C GLY A 157 9.73 3.34 -4.43
N ASN A 158 8.77 3.92 -3.71
CA ASN A 158 8.89 4.16 -2.27
C ASN A 158 8.96 2.84 -1.50
N TYR A 159 9.77 2.84 -0.43
CA TYR A 159 9.88 1.67 0.43
C TYR A 159 8.56 1.40 1.16
N PRO A 160 8.05 0.16 1.16
CA PRO A 160 6.78 -0.16 1.80
C PRO A 160 6.85 -0.03 3.32
N SER A 161 5.71 0.27 3.93
CA SER A 161 5.57 0.35 5.38
C SER A 161 5.89 -0.99 6.04
N PRO A 162 6.84 -1.06 7.00
CA PRO A 162 7.26 -2.32 7.61
C PRO A 162 6.15 -2.91 8.49
N ARG A 163 6.06 -4.23 8.50
CA ARG A 163 5.29 -4.96 9.51
C ARG A 163 6.06 -4.96 10.81
N THR A 164 5.39 -4.63 11.90
CA THR A 164 6.02 -4.60 13.22
C THR A 164 5.20 -5.42 14.21
N VAL A 165 5.86 -6.26 14.97
CA VAL A 165 5.26 -6.98 16.11
C VAL A 165 6.01 -6.56 17.36
N SER A 166 5.27 -6.17 18.39
CA SER A 166 5.80 -5.68 19.65
C SER A 166 5.10 -6.35 20.81
N VAL A 167 5.84 -6.66 21.86
CA VAL A 167 5.32 -7.07 23.16
C VAL A 167 5.62 -5.97 24.15
N GLY A 168 4.64 -5.60 24.96
CA GLY A 168 4.80 -4.55 25.95
C GLY A 168 4.18 -4.94 27.29
N LEU A 169 4.74 -4.36 28.34
CA LEU A 169 4.31 -4.53 29.73
C LEU A 169 4.04 -3.13 30.33
N ASN A 170 2.84 -2.97 30.86
CA ASN A 170 2.49 -1.78 31.65
C ASN A 170 2.31 -2.20 33.11
N VAL A 171 3.00 -1.53 34.01
CA VAL A 171 2.93 -1.80 35.45
C VAL A 171 2.44 -0.53 36.15
N LYS A 172 1.43 -0.71 37.02
CA LYS A 172 0.88 0.34 37.88
C LYS A 172 1.19 0.00 39.30
N PHE A 173 1.78 0.97 40.01
CA PHE A 173 2.15 0.91 41.42
C PHE A 173 1.16 1.70 42.27
#